data_874393162fe5f4fd285ac46330ddfd45
#
_entry.id   874393162fe5f4fd285ac46330ddfd45
#
_cell.length_a   1.000
_cell.length_b   1.000
_cell.length_c   1.000
_cell.angle_alpha   90.00
_cell.angle_beta   90.00
_cell.angle_gamma   90.00
#
_symmetry.space_group_name_H-M   'P 1'
#
loop_
_entity.id
_entity.type
_entity.pdbx_description
1 polymer ?
#
loop_
_entity_poly.entity_id
_entity_poly.type
_entity_poly.pdbx_seq_one_letter_code
_entity_poly.pdbx_strand_id
1 'polypeptide(L)'
;MAYAASVGSNAAQDQVGAKGFIGNSTNATAHYFGKELGLGTMPHALVGYAGSTLKAAELFVDTFPDEPVTVLVDYYGREVTDALTVCRRFPELASGGMLSFRLDTHGGRFIEGLDPQASYAVLERHAPLAVRRYRNDKELRLLTGTGVSAAAIFHLREQLDREGFDRVKIVASSGFDITKCK
;
A
#
# COMPACT_ATOMS: atom_id res chain seq x y z
N MET A 1 20.60 -1.56 -1.02
CA MET A 1 19.27 -0.97 -1.33
C MET A 1 18.55 -0.45 -0.08
N ALA A 2 18.35 -1.22 1.00
CA ALA A 2 17.65 -0.76 2.22
C ALA A 2 18.24 0.51 2.84
N TYR A 3 19.56 0.63 2.94
CA TYR A 3 20.23 1.86 3.42
C TYR A 3 19.86 3.09 2.59
N ALA A 4 19.97 3.00 1.26
CA ALA A 4 19.64 4.11 0.38
C ALA A 4 18.16 4.53 0.48
N ALA A 5 17.25 3.55 0.60
CA ALA A 5 15.82 3.81 0.79
C ALA A 5 15.56 4.52 2.12
N SER A 6 16.21 4.10 3.21
CA SER A 6 16.04 4.71 4.54
C SER A 6 16.58 6.14 4.59
N VAL A 7 17.77 6.38 4.03
CA VAL A 7 18.34 7.73 3.91
C VAL A 7 17.46 8.62 3.03
N GLY A 8 16.96 8.09 1.91
CA GLY A 8 16.04 8.82 1.02
C GLY A 8 14.72 9.19 1.70
N SER A 9 14.14 8.27 2.47
CA SER A 9 12.91 8.53 3.24
C SER A 9 13.13 9.61 4.30
N ASN A 10 14.23 9.55 5.05
CA ASN A 10 14.57 10.58 6.04
C ASN A 10 14.79 11.94 5.35
N ALA A 11 15.54 11.97 4.26
CA ALA A 11 15.73 13.20 3.51
C ALA A 11 14.41 13.78 2.98
N ALA A 12 13.48 12.94 2.52
CA ALA A 12 12.16 13.41 2.10
C ALA A 12 11.33 13.97 3.26
N GLN A 13 11.41 13.37 4.45
CA GLN A 13 10.76 13.91 5.65
C GLN A 13 11.33 15.28 6.02
N ASP A 14 12.66 15.39 6.04
CA ASP A 14 13.37 16.60 6.51
C ASP A 14 13.29 17.76 5.50
N GLN A 15 13.45 17.46 4.20
CA GLN A 15 13.56 18.49 3.17
C GLN A 15 12.22 18.97 2.61
N VAL A 16 11.22 18.10 2.53
CA VAL A 16 9.94 18.40 1.91
C VAL A 16 8.73 18.15 2.80
N GLY A 17 8.96 17.79 4.07
CA GLY A 17 7.89 17.55 5.02
C GLY A 17 7.02 16.32 4.67
N ALA A 18 7.54 15.38 3.87
CA ALA A 18 6.81 14.16 3.53
C ALA A 18 6.49 13.36 4.80
N LYS A 19 5.30 12.77 4.86
CA LYS A 19 4.80 12.02 6.01
C LYS A 19 4.38 10.62 5.59
N GLY A 20 4.23 9.72 6.57
CA GLY A 20 3.69 8.38 6.32
C GLY A 20 4.76 7.30 6.14
N PHE A 21 6.04 7.60 6.28
CA PHE A 21 7.08 6.58 6.32
C PHE A 21 7.02 5.84 7.65
N ILE A 22 6.64 4.56 7.61
CA ILE A 22 6.44 3.75 8.82
C ILE A 22 7.61 2.83 9.15
N GLY A 23 8.55 2.67 8.24
CA GLY A 23 9.73 1.81 8.42
C GLY A 23 10.17 1.12 7.12
N ASN A 24 11.07 0.18 7.27
CA ASN A 24 11.49 -0.74 6.21
C ASN A 24 11.53 -2.18 6.74
N SER A 25 11.72 -3.15 5.86
CA SER A 25 11.72 -4.58 6.20
C SER A 25 13.10 -5.12 6.65
N THR A 26 14.09 -4.26 6.88
CA THR A 26 15.48 -4.65 7.17
C THR A 26 15.89 -4.18 8.55
N ASN A 27 16.27 -5.09 9.44
CA ASN A 27 16.72 -4.76 10.79
C ASN A 27 17.92 -3.80 10.80
N ALA A 28 18.87 -3.98 9.87
CA ALA A 28 20.06 -3.15 9.78
C ALA A 28 19.79 -1.64 9.60
N THR A 29 18.62 -1.28 9.13
CA THR A 29 18.23 0.12 8.87
C THR A 29 16.95 0.54 9.60
N ALA A 30 16.44 -0.29 10.49
CA ALA A 30 15.23 0.00 11.28
C ALA A 30 15.42 1.24 12.18
N HIS A 31 16.65 1.47 12.66
CA HIS A 31 17.00 2.61 13.51
C HIS A 31 16.74 3.97 12.87
N TYR A 32 16.75 4.10 11.53
CA TYR A 32 16.36 5.34 10.84
C TYR A 32 14.89 5.73 11.08
N PHE A 33 14.07 4.79 11.51
CA PHE A 33 12.66 4.98 11.83
C PHE A 33 12.37 4.85 13.33
N GLY A 34 13.42 4.92 14.17
CA GLY A 34 13.30 4.79 15.62
C GLY A 34 12.89 3.38 16.09
N LYS A 35 13.20 2.34 15.29
CA LYS A 35 12.83 0.95 15.56
C LYS A 35 14.07 0.08 15.73
N GLU A 36 13.97 -0.97 16.55
CA GLU A 36 15.01 -1.97 16.70
C GLU A 36 14.97 -3.03 15.60
N LEU A 37 13.75 -3.36 15.16
CA LEU A 37 13.51 -4.40 14.15
C LEU A 37 12.84 -3.80 12.90
N GLY A 38 13.11 -4.38 11.75
CA GLY A 38 12.41 -4.09 10.52
C GLY A 38 10.94 -4.50 10.61
N LEU A 39 10.10 -3.88 9.79
CA LEU A 39 8.69 -4.24 9.68
C LEU A 39 8.56 -5.61 9.03
N GLY A 40 7.80 -6.50 9.64
CA GLY A 40 7.38 -7.75 9.03
C GLY A 40 6.54 -7.47 7.78
N THR A 41 6.78 -8.23 6.71
CA THR A 41 6.03 -8.11 5.46
C THR A 41 5.64 -9.49 4.94
N MET A 42 4.41 -9.62 4.41
CA MET A 42 4.00 -10.82 3.71
C MET A 42 4.70 -10.88 2.34
N PRO A 43 5.52 -11.89 2.05
CA PRO A 43 6.20 -11.99 0.76
C PRO A 43 5.27 -12.54 -0.32
N HIS A 44 5.50 -12.16 -1.58
CA HIS A 44 4.80 -12.74 -2.75
C HIS A 44 4.89 -14.27 -2.79
N ALA A 45 6.03 -14.83 -2.38
CA ALA A 45 6.21 -16.29 -2.33
C ALA A 45 5.19 -16.99 -1.42
N LEU A 46 4.84 -16.40 -0.26
CA LEU A 46 3.82 -16.96 0.62
C LEU A 46 2.46 -17.03 -0.09
N VAL A 47 2.05 -15.95 -0.78
CA VAL A 47 0.79 -15.91 -1.51
C VAL A 47 0.77 -16.95 -2.63
N GLY A 48 1.90 -17.09 -3.36
CA GLY A 48 2.05 -18.10 -4.42
C GLY A 48 1.98 -19.53 -3.89
N TYR A 49 2.67 -19.86 -2.81
CA TYR A 49 2.63 -21.18 -2.19
C TYR A 49 1.29 -21.50 -1.54
N ALA A 50 0.62 -20.52 -0.96
CA ALA A 50 -0.70 -20.70 -0.37
C ALA A 50 -1.81 -20.89 -1.41
N GLY A 51 -1.57 -20.49 -2.67
CA GLY A 51 -2.51 -20.61 -3.78
C GLY A 51 -3.60 -19.53 -3.83
N SER A 52 -3.72 -18.69 -2.80
CA SER A 52 -4.60 -17.53 -2.80
C SER A 52 -4.18 -16.50 -1.72
N THR A 53 -4.54 -15.24 -1.94
CA THR A 53 -4.33 -14.16 -0.97
C THR A 53 -5.04 -14.45 0.36
N LEU A 54 -6.27 -14.94 0.30
CA LEU A 54 -7.04 -15.31 1.49
C LEU A 54 -6.34 -16.41 2.29
N LYS A 55 -5.89 -17.47 1.61
CA LYS A 55 -5.19 -18.58 2.29
C LYS A 55 -3.88 -18.14 2.93
N ALA A 56 -3.13 -17.25 2.27
CA ALA A 56 -1.92 -16.66 2.85
C ALA A 56 -2.24 -15.85 4.11
N ALA A 57 -3.34 -15.09 4.10
CA ALA A 57 -3.79 -14.34 5.27
C ALA A 57 -4.20 -15.28 6.42
N GLU A 58 -4.94 -16.37 6.13
CA GLU A 58 -5.31 -17.38 7.13
C GLU A 58 -4.08 -18.00 7.77
N LEU A 59 -3.11 -18.45 6.99
CA LEU A 59 -1.87 -19.05 7.49
C LEU A 59 -1.08 -18.06 8.37
N PHE A 60 -1.11 -16.76 8.02
CA PHE A 60 -0.43 -15.74 8.82
C PHE A 60 -1.14 -15.53 10.16
N VAL A 61 -2.46 -15.38 10.17
CA VAL A 61 -3.27 -15.21 11.39
C VAL A 61 -3.15 -16.42 12.30
N ASP A 62 -3.20 -17.63 11.75
CA ASP A 62 -3.05 -18.88 12.51
C ASP A 62 -1.67 -19.00 13.18
N THR A 63 -0.63 -18.45 12.52
CA THR A 63 0.74 -18.50 13.03
C THR A 63 1.03 -17.39 14.05
N PHE A 64 0.43 -16.21 13.85
CA PHE A 64 0.64 -15.01 14.65
C PHE A 64 -0.68 -14.39 15.07
N PRO A 65 -1.47 -15.03 15.96
CA PRO A 65 -2.87 -14.64 16.23
C PRO A 65 -3.02 -13.25 16.87
N ASP A 66 -2.02 -12.80 17.62
CA ASP A 66 -2.07 -11.53 18.37
C ASP A 66 -1.37 -10.36 17.66
N GLU A 67 -0.83 -10.60 16.46
CA GLU A 67 -0.06 -9.60 15.73
C GLU A 67 -0.90 -8.87 14.68
N PRO A 68 -0.61 -7.57 14.42
CA PRO A 68 -1.21 -6.87 13.30
C PRO A 68 -0.86 -7.54 11.97
N VAL A 69 -1.85 -7.70 11.11
CA VAL A 69 -1.72 -8.40 9.84
C VAL A 69 -1.63 -7.39 8.69
N THR A 70 -0.55 -7.48 7.91
CA THR A 70 -0.41 -6.74 6.64
C THR A 70 -0.43 -7.71 5.47
N VAL A 71 -1.53 -7.74 4.74
CA VAL A 71 -1.76 -8.66 3.63
C VAL A 71 -1.33 -8.04 2.31
N LEU A 72 -0.53 -8.79 1.53
CA LEU A 72 -0.14 -8.42 0.17
C LEU A 72 -1.27 -8.78 -0.80
N VAL A 73 -1.74 -7.84 -1.62
CA VAL A 73 -2.96 -8.04 -2.43
C VAL A 73 -2.77 -7.99 -3.95
N ASP A 74 -1.55 -7.71 -4.42
CA ASP A 74 -1.29 -7.50 -5.85
C ASP A 74 -0.89 -8.76 -6.63
N TYR A 75 -0.65 -9.89 -5.96
CA TYR A 75 -0.10 -11.11 -6.58
C TYR A 75 -0.96 -11.63 -7.75
N TYR A 76 -2.27 -11.64 -7.60
CA TYR A 76 -3.20 -12.10 -8.63
C TYR A 76 -3.85 -10.96 -9.45
N GLY A 77 -3.47 -9.71 -9.23
CA GLY A 77 -4.08 -8.56 -9.90
C GLY A 77 -5.52 -8.28 -9.48
N ARG A 78 -5.90 -8.67 -8.27
CA ARG A 78 -7.24 -8.56 -7.70
C ARG A 78 -7.23 -7.82 -6.39
N GLU A 79 -6.57 -6.67 -6.38
CA GLU A 79 -6.26 -5.90 -5.17
C GLU A 79 -7.50 -5.56 -4.36
N VAL A 80 -8.57 -5.14 -5.02
CA VAL A 80 -9.85 -4.78 -4.39
C VAL A 80 -10.60 -6.04 -3.96
N THR A 81 -10.79 -6.98 -4.88
CA THR A 81 -11.52 -8.23 -4.63
C THR A 81 -10.89 -9.03 -3.49
N ASP A 82 -9.57 -9.18 -3.50
CA ASP A 82 -8.86 -9.94 -2.47
C ASP A 82 -8.86 -9.20 -1.12
N ALA A 83 -8.71 -7.87 -1.11
CA ALA A 83 -8.81 -7.07 0.11
C ALA A 83 -10.18 -7.22 0.77
N LEU A 84 -11.26 -7.05 0.02
CA LEU A 84 -12.63 -7.20 0.54
C LEU A 84 -12.92 -8.62 1.02
N THR A 85 -12.39 -9.64 0.32
CA THR A 85 -12.53 -11.04 0.72
C THR A 85 -11.86 -11.30 2.08
N VAL A 86 -10.67 -10.79 2.29
CA VAL A 86 -9.94 -10.89 3.57
C VAL A 86 -10.68 -10.13 4.68
N CYS A 87 -11.18 -8.90 4.42
CA CYS A 87 -11.97 -8.16 5.40
C CYS A 87 -13.20 -8.92 5.88
N ARG A 88 -13.94 -9.52 4.94
CA ARG A 88 -15.13 -10.31 5.26
C ARG A 88 -14.80 -11.59 6.04
N ARG A 89 -13.63 -12.17 5.83
CA ARG A 89 -13.16 -13.36 6.57
C ARG A 89 -12.70 -13.02 7.99
N PHE A 90 -12.13 -11.81 8.19
CA PHE A 90 -11.60 -11.35 9.46
C PHE A 90 -12.22 -10.01 9.91
N PRO A 91 -13.54 -9.95 10.14
CA PRO A 91 -14.23 -8.69 10.42
C PRO A 91 -13.77 -8.03 11.73
N GLU A 92 -13.35 -8.83 12.71
CA GLU A 92 -12.85 -8.32 13.99
C GLU A 92 -11.48 -7.65 13.84
N LEU A 93 -10.57 -8.22 13.05
CA LEU A 93 -9.29 -7.59 12.75
C LEU A 93 -9.47 -6.30 11.94
N ALA A 94 -10.42 -6.30 10.99
CA ALA A 94 -10.74 -5.13 10.19
C ALA A 94 -11.30 -3.99 11.06
N SER A 95 -12.32 -4.25 11.87
CA SER A 95 -12.93 -3.26 12.77
C SER A 95 -12.00 -2.84 13.92
N GLY A 96 -11.13 -3.73 14.37
CA GLY A 96 -10.12 -3.45 15.40
C GLY A 96 -8.93 -2.61 14.90
N GLY A 97 -8.79 -2.36 13.58
CA GLY A 97 -7.65 -1.65 13.00
C GLY A 97 -6.33 -2.45 13.03
N MET A 98 -6.44 -3.78 13.20
CA MET A 98 -5.32 -4.71 13.18
C MET A 98 -4.99 -5.23 11.78
N LEU A 99 -5.88 -4.95 10.80
CA LEU A 99 -5.70 -5.36 9.40
C LEU A 99 -5.19 -4.20 8.55
N SER A 100 -4.24 -4.51 7.68
CA SER A 100 -3.68 -3.59 6.68
C SER A 100 -3.54 -4.31 5.35
N PHE A 101 -3.63 -3.58 4.24
CA PHE A 101 -3.31 -4.10 2.92
C PHE A 101 -2.09 -3.40 2.34
N ARG A 102 -1.14 -4.21 1.84
CA ARG A 102 0.02 -3.70 1.13
C ARG A 102 -0.21 -3.75 -0.36
N LEU A 103 -0.20 -2.56 -0.98
CA LEU A 103 -0.13 -2.41 -2.42
C LEU A 103 1.34 -2.42 -2.84
N ASP A 104 1.69 -3.36 -3.70
CA ASP A 104 3.03 -3.52 -4.29
C ASP A 104 2.95 -3.68 -5.82
N THR A 105 1.82 -3.28 -6.39
CA THR A 105 1.46 -3.47 -7.80
C THR A 105 2.55 -2.97 -8.73
N HIS A 106 2.97 -3.85 -9.65
CA HIS A 106 3.99 -3.54 -10.64
C HIS A 106 3.60 -2.37 -11.53
N GLY A 107 4.58 -1.50 -11.84
CA GLY A 107 4.38 -0.31 -12.66
C GLY A 107 3.94 -0.53 -14.12
N GLY A 108 3.79 -1.76 -14.55
CA GLY A 108 3.32 -2.13 -15.91
C GLY A 108 1.80 -2.26 -16.05
N ARG A 109 1.03 -2.19 -14.96
CA ARG A 109 -0.44 -2.31 -15.00
C ARG A 109 -1.13 -1.39 -13.99
N PHE A 110 -2.38 -1.08 -14.22
CA PHE A 110 -3.25 -0.47 -13.21
C PHE A 110 -3.65 -1.52 -12.15
N ILE A 111 -4.03 -1.06 -10.96
CA ILE A 111 -4.70 -1.93 -9.99
C ILE A 111 -6.09 -2.29 -10.49
N GLU A 112 -6.69 -3.31 -9.90
CA GLU A 112 -8.05 -3.74 -10.22
C GLU A 112 -9.05 -2.58 -10.19
N GLY A 113 -9.83 -2.43 -11.26
CA GLY A 113 -10.88 -1.41 -11.39
C GLY A 113 -10.41 -0.02 -11.80
N LEU A 114 -9.10 0.19 -12.04
CA LEU A 114 -8.59 1.43 -12.58
C LEU A 114 -8.13 1.32 -14.04
N ASP A 115 -8.30 2.42 -14.73
CA ASP A 115 -7.73 2.80 -16.01
C ASP A 115 -7.37 4.31 -15.95
N PRO A 116 -6.86 4.94 -17.01
CA PRO A 116 -6.56 6.36 -17.01
C PRO A 116 -7.76 7.24 -16.65
N GLN A 117 -8.95 6.95 -17.18
CA GLN A 117 -10.15 7.74 -16.95
C GLN A 117 -10.66 7.60 -15.52
N ALA A 118 -10.76 6.38 -15.02
CA ALA A 118 -11.15 6.09 -13.63
C ALA A 118 -10.16 6.71 -12.63
N SER A 119 -8.86 6.69 -12.93
CA SER A 119 -7.83 7.31 -12.10
C SER A 119 -8.02 8.83 -11.96
N TYR A 120 -8.29 9.52 -13.07
CA TYR A 120 -8.63 10.95 -13.03
C TYR A 120 -9.89 11.21 -12.21
N ALA A 121 -10.94 10.42 -12.40
CA ALA A 121 -12.19 10.57 -11.67
C ALA A 121 -12.02 10.37 -10.15
N VAL A 122 -11.18 9.43 -9.74
CA VAL A 122 -10.82 9.24 -8.33
C VAL A 122 -10.11 10.47 -7.78
N LEU A 123 -9.10 10.99 -8.48
CA LEU A 123 -8.34 12.14 -8.00
C LEU A 123 -9.16 13.44 -7.97
N GLU A 124 -10.05 13.66 -8.93
CA GLU A 124 -10.95 14.80 -8.90
C GLU A 124 -11.86 14.81 -7.65
N ARG A 125 -12.20 13.63 -7.12
CA ARG A 125 -12.97 13.52 -5.86
C ARG A 125 -12.13 13.79 -4.61
N HIS A 126 -10.91 13.28 -4.57
CA HIS A 126 -10.10 13.26 -3.35
C HIS A 126 -8.99 14.31 -3.27
N ALA A 127 -8.40 14.64 -4.41
CA ALA A 127 -7.27 15.56 -4.49
C ALA A 127 -7.29 16.42 -5.78
N PRO A 128 -8.36 17.19 -6.05
CA PRO A 128 -8.52 17.93 -7.32
C PRO A 128 -7.38 18.92 -7.56
N LEU A 129 -6.82 19.51 -6.51
CA LEU A 129 -5.69 20.44 -6.62
C LEU A 129 -4.38 19.75 -7.02
N ALA A 130 -4.19 18.46 -6.70
CA ALA A 130 -2.99 17.72 -7.06
C ALA A 130 -2.91 17.56 -8.58
N VAL A 131 -3.99 17.15 -9.22
CA VAL A 131 -4.05 16.97 -10.68
C VAL A 131 -3.81 18.30 -11.40
N ARG A 132 -4.36 19.39 -10.90
CA ARG A 132 -4.22 20.73 -11.51
C ARG A 132 -2.85 21.36 -11.32
N ARG A 133 -2.02 20.82 -10.43
CA ARG A 133 -0.70 21.34 -10.07
C ARG A 133 0.48 20.49 -10.56
N TYR A 134 0.23 19.41 -11.30
CA TYR A 134 1.33 18.64 -11.85
C TYR A 134 2.17 19.50 -12.81
N ARG A 135 3.47 19.21 -12.85
CA ARG A 135 4.43 20.03 -13.64
C ARG A 135 4.86 19.34 -14.93
N ASN A 136 4.76 18.03 -14.99
CA ASN A 136 5.21 17.23 -16.11
C ASN A 136 4.57 15.83 -16.11
N ASP A 137 4.71 15.11 -17.23
CA ASP A 137 4.12 13.78 -17.42
C ASP A 137 4.60 12.74 -16.40
N LYS A 138 5.82 12.87 -15.87
CA LYS A 138 6.31 11.97 -14.82
C LYS A 138 5.51 12.16 -13.53
N GLU A 139 5.31 13.38 -13.09
CA GLU A 139 4.49 13.69 -11.92
C GLU A 139 3.04 13.23 -12.11
N LEU A 140 2.46 13.47 -13.29
CA LEU A 140 1.11 13.01 -13.62
C LEU A 140 0.99 11.49 -13.50
N ARG A 141 1.98 10.73 -13.98
CA ARG A 141 2.00 9.26 -13.86
C ARG A 141 2.03 8.78 -12.42
N LEU A 142 2.66 9.51 -11.50
CA LEU A 142 2.66 9.17 -10.07
C LEU A 142 1.27 9.39 -9.44
N LEU A 143 0.47 10.26 -10.00
CA LEU A 143 -0.89 10.53 -9.54
C LEU A 143 -1.91 9.55 -10.14
N THR A 144 -1.90 9.38 -11.48
CA THR A 144 -2.94 8.66 -12.24
C THR A 144 -2.42 7.44 -12.99
N GLY A 145 -1.12 7.12 -12.88
CA GLY A 145 -0.47 6.09 -13.69
C GLY A 145 -0.69 4.67 -13.16
N THR A 146 0.00 3.76 -13.83
CA THR A 146 0.09 2.33 -13.47
C THR A 146 0.87 2.12 -12.17
N GLY A 147 0.72 0.94 -11.58
CA GLY A 147 1.36 0.58 -10.32
C GLY A 147 0.72 1.25 -9.12
N VAL A 148 1.52 1.45 -8.07
CA VAL A 148 1.07 2.13 -6.85
C VAL A 148 1.12 3.64 -7.05
N SER A 149 0.03 4.22 -7.51
CA SER A 149 -0.18 5.66 -7.71
C SER A 149 -1.08 6.24 -6.62
N ALA A 150 -1.20 7.56 -6.54
CA ALA A 150 -2.14 8.20 -5.62
C ALA A 150 -3.59 7.76 -5.89
N ALA A 151 -4.00 7.70 -7.17
CA ALA A 151 -5.32 7.19 -7.54
C ALA A 151 -5.55 5.75 -7.08
N ALA A 152 -4.52 4.89 -7.16
CA ALA A 152 -4.61 3.50 -6.69
C ALA A 152 -4.93 3.41 -5.19
N ILE A 153 -4.27 4.23 -4.38
CA ILE A 153 -4.48 4.27 -2.92
C ILE A 153 -5.88 4.78 -2.59
N PHE A 154 -6.31 5.89 -3.21
CA PHE A 154 -7.66 6.42 -3.00
C PHE A 154 -8.74 5.47 -3.50
N HIS A 155 -8.52 4.81 -4.64
CA HIS A 155 -9.47 3.82 -5.15
C HIS A 155 -9.67 2.65 -4.17
N LEU A 156 -8.59 2.05 -3.68
CA LEU A 156 -8.71 0.97 -2.69
C LEU A 156 -9.39 1.48 -1.41
N ARG A 157 -9.07 2.71 -0.96
CA ARG A 157 -9.72 3.31 0.21
C ARG A 157 -11.23 3.46 0.00
N GLU A 158 -11.66 3.99 -1.16
CA GLU A 158 -13.09 4.11 -1.49
C GLU A 158 -13.83 2.76 -1.44
N GLN A 159 -13.20 1.69 -1.98
CA GLN A 159 -13.84 0.38 -1.98
C GLN A 159 -13.97 -0.19 -0.56
N LEU A 160 -12.95 -0.03 0.26
CA LEU A 160 -12.98 -0.44 1.66
C LEU A 160 -14.04 0.34 2.46
N ASP A 161 -14.10 1.66 2.28
CA ASP A 161 -15.04 2.53 2.98
C ASP A 161 -16.50 2.25 2.60
N ARG A 162 -16.77 1.97 1.31
CA ARG A 162 -18.11 1.59 0.84
C ARG A 162 -18.65 0.31 1.51
N GLU A 163 -17.76 -0.60 1.84
CA GLU A 163 -18.09 -1.86 2.52
C GLU A 163 -18.02 -1.74 4.06
N GLY A 164 -17.76 -0.53 4.59
CA GLY A 164 -17.70 -0.28 6.03
C GLY A 164 -16.38 -0.64 6.71
N PHE A 165 -15.30 -0.83 5.94
CA PHE A 165 -13.96 -1.17 6.46
C PHE A 165 -13.06 0.06 6.60
N ASP A 166 -13.57 1.13 7.17
CA ASP A 166 -12.91 2.44 7.32
C ASP A 166 -11.66 2.40 8.23
N ARG A 167 -11.57 1.43 9.14
CA ARG A 167 -10.42 1.27 10.06
C ARG A 167 -9.26 0.46 9.49
N VAL A 168 -9.47 -0.20 8.37
CA VAL A 168 -8.41 -0.95 7.66
C VAL A 168 -7.39 0.01 7.07
N LYS A 169 -6.11 -0.27 7.26
CA LYS A 169 -5.02 0.58 6.81
C LYS A 169 -4.51 0.15 5.43
N ILE A 170 -3.90 1.09 4.71
CA ILE A 170 -3.26 0.83 3.42
C ILE A 170 -1.78 1.17 3.55
N VAL A 171 -0.92 0.24 3.17
CA VAL A 171 0.53 0.39 3.09
C VAL A 171 0.92 0.38 1.62
N ALA A 172 1.59 1.43 1.19
CA ALA A 172 2.12 1.54 -0.17
C ALA A 172 3.59 1.11 -0.21
N SER A 173 3.94 0.27 -1.16
CA SER A 173 5.31 -0.14 -1.47
C SER A 173 5.55 -0.11 -2.99
N SER A 174 6.62 -0.70 -3.51
CA SER A 174 6.98 -0.71 -4.94
C SER A 174 7.66 0.54 -5.47
N GLY A 175 8.99 0.56 -5.34
CA GLY A 175 9.84 1.51 -6.05
C GLY A 175 9.64 2.98 -5.70
N PHE A 176 9.38 3.27 -4.43
CA PHE A 176 9.31 4.64 -3.95
C PHE A 176 10.69 5.30 -4.02
N ASP A 177 10.79 6.40 -4.77
CA ASP A 177 11.90 7.36 -4.76
C ASP A 177 11.44 8.69 -4.14
N ILE A 178 12.35 9.65 -4.00
CA ILE A 178 12.03 10.96 -3.42
C ILE A 178 10.92 11.66 -4.21
N THR A 179 10.88 11.51 -5.53
CA THR A 179 9.86 12.15 -6.37
C THR A 179 8.48 11.56 -6.12
N LYS A 180 8.40 10.25 -5.96
CA LYS A 180 7.15 9.55 -5.68
C LYS A 180 6.64 9.79 -4.25
N CYS A 181 7.52 10.17 -3.33
CA CYS A 181 7.19 10.47 -1.95
C CYS A 181 6.69 11.92 -1.73
N LYS A 182 6.96 12.82 -2.67
CA LYS A 182 6.49 14.22 -2.65
C LYS A 182 5.03 14.36 -3.02
#